data_f077c05e7c3b89c3aa974cea9c641f7d
#
_entry.id   f077c05e7c3b89c3aa974cea9c641f7d
#
_cell.length_a   1.000
_cell.length_b   1.000
_cell.length_c   1.000
_cell.angle_alpha   90.00
_cell.angle_beta   90.00
_cell.angle_gamma   90.00
#
_symmetry.space_group_name_H-M   'P 1'
#
loop_
_entity.id
_entity.type
_entity.pdbx_description
1 polymer ?
#
loop_
_entity_poly.entity_id
_entity_poly.type
_entity_poly.pdbx_seq_one_letter_code
_entity_poly.pdbx_strand_id
1 'polypeptide(L)'
;MGYQCVNFVYRTPRPEGLPIYQTAWQDGQRAVRMVRKEAEKRGFDPEKIGTVSMSAGSHLALMLATSSQTPAYERIDKVDDIPCHINWAIVNAPAYVTTDADVAGTPATRQGYGPDVQLSKVFKFDDHTCPMSLHHGGADIYTPYGSTLVYRQLRKMGIPAELHLYPDKGHGAFGLERAIEFMRQMGYAGPLQKEVHINDRFTSDDARASYSKSEIWPAGKMPDVQPNQCTPYIEWHIPKELKTKAIQIIYSGGSYEGNDPDGFEVAPARRYLNEKGMTVVTMKYRTPRPVTGLAKHTTAWQDLQRAIRIVRKEAAERGLDPDRIGIMGCSAGGHLTLMGVTSSRHQSYWRVDDIDKIPCNVQWGIGIYPAYSLTDGLESPNSGGGNDDSAVLAPEFSFDLDTAPMLFVHGDKDGWAAMNSVKTWEKMQRMGIQSELHTLARRDHCFMRNSSPGTGSYTFLDRIWEFLTAKGFNK
;
A
#
# COMPACT_ATOMS: atom_id res chain seq x y z
N MET A 1 26.12 1.05 -8.53
CA MET A 1 25.19 2.20 -8.68
C MET A 1 25.90 3.57 -8.77
N GLY A 2 27.16 3.68 -8.46
CA GLY A 2 27.94 4.92 -8.65
C GLY A 2 27.64 6.09 -7.71
N TYR A 3 27.06 5.80 -6.52
CA TYR A 3 26.88 6.83 -5.47
C TYR A 3 28.14 7.04 -4.67
N GLN A 4 28.41 8.29 -4.34
CA GLN A 4 29.32 8.60 -3.25
C GLN A 4 28.54 8.75 -1.95
N CYS A 5 28.97 8.01 -0.92
CA CYS A 5 28.35 8.05 0.39
C CYS A 5 29.22 8.88 1.35
N VAL A 6 28.58 9.80 2.06
CA VAL A 6 29.18 10.57 3.14
C VAL A 6 28.51 10.13 4.43
N ASN A 7 29.26 9.54 5.33
CA ASN A 7 28.79 9.26 6.69
C ASN A 7 28.81 10.55 7.50
N PHE A 8 27.65 10.90 8.03
CA PHE A 8 27.46 12.09 8.82
C PHE A 8 27.28 11.75 10.30
N VAL A 9 28.15 12.27 11.17
CA VAL A 9 28.08 12.14 12.62
C VAL A 9 27.71 13.50 13.20
N TYR A 10 26.54 13.58 13.82
CA TYR A 10 26.07 14.80 14.48
C TYR A 10 26.29 14.73 15.99
N ARG A 11 26.23 15.89 16.62
CA ARG A 11 26.49 16.02 18.08
C ARG A 11 25.48 15.23 18.92
N THR A 12 26.02 14.46 19.84
CA THR A 12 25.32 13.72 20.92
C THR A 12 26.08 13.91 22.23
N PRO A 13 25.44 13.82 23.40
CA PRO A 13 24.03 13.53 23.69
C PRO A 13 23.09 14.68 23.32
N ARG A 14 21.80 14.52 23.62
CA ARG A 14 20.79 15.56 23.44
C ARG A 14 21.17 16.82 24.22
N PRO A 15 20.95 18.03 23.68
CA PRO A 15 21.27 19.26 24.37
C PRO A 15 20.36 19.48 25.59
N GLU A 16 20.90 20.02 26.65
CA GLU A 16 20.11 20.52 27.78
C GLU A 16 19.54 21.90 27.49
N GLY A 17 18.30 22.15 27.88
CA GLY A 17 17.62 23.44 27.71
C GLY A 17 17.27 23.82 26.28
N LEU A 18 17.49 22.96 25.29
CA LEU A 18 17.14 23.14 23.89
C LEU A 18 16.24 21.99 23.40
N PRO A 19 15.49 22.19 22.31
CA PRO A 19 14.81 21.07 21.66
C PRO A 19 15.75 19.89 21.35
N ILE A 20 15.25 18.68 21.49
CA ILE A 20 16.05 17.44 21.39
C ILE A 20 16.83 17.30 20.07
N TYR A 21 16.36 17.95 19.03
CA TYR A 21 16.92 17.90 17.67
C TYR A 21 17.86 19.07 17.35
N GLN A 22 17.92 20.12 18.18
CA GLN A 22 18.50 21.41 17.79
C GLN A 22 19.96 21.32 17.32
N THR A 23 20.83 20.68 18.10
CA THR A 23 22.24 20.56 17.73
C THR A 23 22.47 19.66 16.52
N ALA A 24 21.72 18.56 16.42
CA ALA A 24 21.76 17.68 15.26
C ALA A 24 21.29 18.40 13.99
N TRP A 25 20.26 19.25 14.09
CA TRP A 25 19.76 20.03 12.96
C TRP A 25 20.75 21.10 12.48
N GLN A 26 21.42 21.80 13.40
CA GLN A 26 22.52 22.70 13.10
C GLN A 26 23.62 22.01 12.31
N ASP A 27 24.06 20.86 12.83
CA ASP A 27 25.11 20.05 12.21
C ASP A 27 24.66 19.53 10.83
N GLY A 28 23.41 19.11 10.69
CA GLY A 28 22.84 18.62 9.45
C GLY A 28 22.81 19.70 8.35
N GLN A 29 22.31 20.89 8.65
CA GLN A 29 22.33 22.00 7.69
C GLN A 29 23.77 22.34 7.27
N ARG A 30 24.69 22.41 8.21
CA ARG A 30 26.10 22.68 7.91
C ARG A 30 26.73 21.58 7.07
N ALA A 31 26.45 20.32 7.38
CA ALA A 31 26.98 19.18 6.63
C ALA A 31 26.49 19.17 5.16
N VAL A 32 25.23 19.43 4.91
CA VAL A 32 24.69 19.53 3.52
C VAL A 32 25.37 20.65 2.75
N ARG A 33 25.56 21.83 3.36
CA ARG A 33 26.30 22.95 2.76
C ARG A 33 27.75 22.56 2.41
N MET A 34 28.44 21.87 3.32
CA MET A 34 29.81 21.40 3.07
C MET A 34 29.88 20.38 1.94
N VAL A 35 28.96 19.41 1.92
CA VAL A 35 28.87 18.42 0.84
C VAL A 35 28.61 19.11 -0.50
N ARG A 36 27.66 20.04 -0.55
CA ARG A 36 27.34 20.79 -1.78
C ARG A 36 28.53 21.63 -2.25
N LYS A 37 29.26 22.28 -1.34
CA LYS A 37 30.48 23.03 -1.65
C LYS A 37 31.57 22.18 -2.31
N GLU A 38 31.74 20.95 -1.86
CA GLU A 38 32.77 20.03 -2.34
C GLU A 38 32.32 19.20 -3.56
N ALA A 39 31.04 19.26 -3.93
CA ALA A 39 30.43 18.37 -4.91
C ALA A 39 31.16 18.43 -6.27
N GLU A 40 31.26 19.59 -6.87
CA GLU A 40 31.92 19.77 -8.18
C GLU A 40 33.38 19.32 -8.15
N LYS A 41 34.13 19.69 -7.11
CA LYS A 41 35.52 19.33 -6.95
C LYS A 41 35.72 17.81 -6.84
N ARG A 42 34.73 17.10 -6.32
CA ARG A 42 34.73 15.64 -6.17
C ARG A 42 34.04 14.92 -7.33
N GLY A 43 33.59 15.66 -8.36
CA GLY A 43 32.99 15.09 -9.57
C GLY A 43 31.56 14.57 -9.39
N PHE A 44 30.75 15.14 -8.46
CA PHE A 44 29.34 14.83 -8.36
C PHE A 44 28.46 16.08 -8.47
N ASP A 45 27.18 15.85 -8.71
CA ASP A 45 26.20 16.87 -8.98
C ASP A 45 25.70 17.50 -7.66
N PRO A 46 25.88 18.80 -7.42
CA PRO A 46 25.40 19.48 -6.23
C PRO A 46 23.86 19.49 -6.09
N GLU A 47 23.14 19.26 -7.21
CA GLU A 47 21.68 19.21 -7.24
C GLU A 47 21.15 17.75 -7.12
N LYS A 48 22.01 16.81 -6.74
CA LYS A 48 21.62 15.40 -6.49
C LYS A 48 22.07 14.90 -5.13
N ILE A 49 21.93 15.72 -4.12
CA ILE A 49 22.26 15.40 -2.73
C ILE A 49 20.98 14.88 -2.03
N GLY A 50 21.08 13.73 -1.41
CA GLY A 50 19.98 13.18 -0.64
C GLY A 50 20.44 12.46 0.61
N THR A 51 19.50 11.97 1.39
CA THR A 51 19.76 11.27 2.65
C THR A 51 19.16 9.88 2.69
N VAL A 52 19.88 8.96 3.33
CA VAL A 52 19.37 7.66 3.77
C VAL A 52 19.52 7.61 5.29
N SER A 53 18.45 7.34 6.00
CA SER A 53 18.39 7.57 7.44
C SER A 53 17.55 6.54 8.18
N MET A 54 17.71 6.47 9.52
CA MET A 54 16.89 5.63 10.39
C MET A 54 16.66 6.32 11.74
N SER A 55 15.48 6.09 12.35
CA SER A 55 15.15 6.50 13.73
C SER A 55 15.25 8.03 13.93
N ALA A 56 16.00 8.47 14.93
CA ALA A 56 16.31 9.90 15.17
C ALA A 56 17.03 10.56 13.97
N GLY A 57 17.88 9.79 13.25
CA GLY A 57 18.47 10.24 12.00
C GLY A 57 17.41 10.51 10.91
N SER A 58 16.32 9.75 10.90
CA SER A 58 15.18 10.00 10.03
C SER A 58 14.39 11.25 10.41
N HIS A 59 14.28 11.57 11.68
CA HIS A 59 13.76 12.88 12.12
C HIS A 59 14.61 14.02 11.55
N LEU A 60 15.93 13.93 11.67
CA LEU A 60 16.84 14.91 11.09
C LEU A 60 16.72 14.99 9.57
N ALA A 61 16.64 13.87 8.89
CA ALA A 61 16.43 13.82 7.45
C ALA A 61 15.12 14.50 7.03
N LEU A 62 14.03 14.28 7.78
CA LEU A 62 12.76 14.97 7.57
C LEU A 62 12.90 16.49 7.75
N MET A 63 13.62 16.95 8.77
CA MET A 63 13.87 18.38 8.96
C MET A 63 14.66 18.98 7.80
N LEU A 64 15.71 18.31 7.32
CA LEU A 64 16.48 18.75 6.15
C LEU A 64 15.65 18.74 4.86
N ALA A 65 14.73 17.79 4.75
CA ALA A 65 13.87 17.63 3.57
C ALA A 65 12.67 18.60 3.53
N THR A 66 12.24 19.14 4.69
CA THR A 66 10.99 19.92 4.79
C THR A 66 11.19 21.33 5.31
N SER A 67 12.32 21.64 5.94
CA SER A 67 12.52 22.89 6.69
C SER A 67 13.85 23.56 6.37
N SER A 68 14.36 23.38 5.17
CA SER A 68 15.69 23.86 4.77
C SER A 68 15.81 25.39 4.73
N GLN A 69 14.69 26.10 4.54
CA GLN A 69 14.64 27.56 4.54
C GLN A 69 14.57 28.17 5.95
N THR A 70 14.39 27.35 6.99
CA THR A 70 14.43 27.80 8.38
C THR A 70 15.85 27.65 8.92
N PRO A 71 16.58 28.74 9.23
CA PRO A 71 17.94 28.63 9.76
C PRO A 71 17.97 27.93 11.12
N ALA A 72 18.81 26.93 11.27
CA ALA A 72 19.02 26.21 12.53
C ALA A 72 20.00 26.96 13.46
N TYR A 73 20.80 27.86 12.92
CA TYR A 73 21.83 28.65 13.63
C TYR A 73 22.08 29.97 12.89
N GLU A 74 22.71 30.92 13.58
CA GLU A 74 23.16 32.17 12.99
C GLU A 74 24.35 31.94 12.03
N ARG A 75 24.42 32.74 10.95
CA ARG A 75 25.49 32.64 9.96
C ARG A 75 26.87 32.76 10.60
N ILE A 76 27.76 31.81 10.32
CA ILE A 76 29.14 31.77 10.85
C ILE A 76 30.14 32.23 9.79
N ASP A 77 30.06 31.72 8.56
CA ASP A 77 30.99 32.03 7.46
C ASP A 77 30.33 31.88 6.08
N LYS A 78 31.14 31.95 5.01
CA LYS A 78 30.68 31.87 3.62
C LYS A 78 30.07 30.52 3.22
N VAL A 79 30.30 29.46 3.99
CA VAL A 79 29.66 28.14 3.75
C VAL A 79 28.17 28.24 4.03
N ASP A 80 27.75 29.13 4.93
CA ASP A 80 26.34 29.29 5.29
C ASP A 80 25.53 30.06 4.25
N ASP A 81 26.20 30.64 3.24
CA ASP A 81 25.53 31.23 2.09
C ASP A 81 25.09 30.15 1.05
N ILE A 82 25.59 28.93 1.18
CA ILE A 82 25.25 27.78 0.32
C ILE A 82 23.92 27.18 0.76
N PRO A 83 23.00 26.86 -0.17
CA PRO A 83 21.73 26.20 0.18
C PRO A 83 21.93 24.86 0.92
N CYS A 84 21.10 24.60 1.92
CA CYS A 84 21.15 23.37 2.71
C CYS A 84 19.97 22.39 2.44
N HIS A 85 19.18 22.66 1.41
CA HIS A 85 18.13 21.70 1.01
C HIS A 85 18.74 20.42 0.46
N ILE A 86 18.00 19.33 0.57
CA ILE A 86 18.31 18.05 -0.08
C ILE A 86 17.31 17.78 -1.18
N ASN A 87 17.67 16.92 -2.13
CA ASN A 87 16.87 16.71 -3.35
C ASN A 87 15.99 15.45 -3.25
N TRP A 88 16.29 14.56 -2.32
CA TRP A 88 15.49 13.37 -2.01
C TRP A 88 15.83 12.84 -0.61
N ALA A 89 14.90 12.07 -0.03
CA ALA A 89 15.12 11.40 1.24
C ALA A 89 14.57 9.98 1.28
N ILE A 90 15.37 9.05 1.81
CA ILE A 90 14.94 7.71 2.21
C ILE A 90 14.88 7.69 3.73
N VAL A 91 13.68 7.51 4.26
CA VAL A 91 13.34 7.72 5.66
C VAL A 91 12.87 6.40 6.25
N ASN A 92 13.67 5.79 7.13
CA ASN A 92 13.32 4.52 7.77
C ASN A 92 12.96 4.73 9.23
N ALA A 93 11.83 4.17 9.67
CA ALA A 93 11.36 4.15 11.04
C ALA A 93 11.56 5.51 11.76
N PRO A 94 11.02 6.63 11.22
CA PRO A 94 11.26 7.95 11.79
C PRO A 94 10.67 8.07 13.19
N ALA A 95 11.50 8.50 14.15
CA ALA A 95 11.08 8.84 15.49
C ALA A 95 10.65 10.31 15.61
N TYR A 96 9.90 10.68 16.62
CA TYR A 96 9.56 12.06 16.98
C TYR A 96 8.83 12.86 15.88
N VAL A 97 7.99 12.22 15.10
CA VAL A 97 7.32 12.85 13.96
C VAL A 97 6.00 13.55 14.35
N THR A 98 5.45 13.21 15.50
CA THR A 98 4.13 13.67 15.97
C THR A 98 4.22 14.78 17.03
N THR A 99 3.16 15.54 17.24
CA THR A 99 3.13 16.72 18.13
C THR A 99 3.51 16.45 19.56
N ASP A 100 3.28 15.27 20.06
CA ASP A 100 3.66 14.85 21.40
C ASP A 100 5.18 14.74 21.62
N ALA A 101 5.96 14.66 20.53
CA ALA A 101 7.43 14.69 20.60
C ALA A 101 8.01 16.09 20.79
N ASP A 102 7.22 17.16 20.63
CA ASP A 102 7.66 18.56 20.75
C ASP A 102 7.78 19.02 22.21
N VAL A 103 7.26 18.26 23.14
CA VAL A 103 7.27 18.62 24.58
C VAL A 103 8.59 18.15 25.20
N ALA A 104 9.40 19.10 25.65
CA ALA A 104 10.64 18.82 26.33
C ALA A 104 10.44 17.89 27.55
N GLY A 105 11.17 16.80 27.64
CA GLY A 105 11.08 15.83 28.72
C GLY A 105 9.96 14.78 28.56
N THR A 106 9.15 14.84 27.53
CA THR A 106 8.22 13.75 27.23
C THR A 106 9.01 12.54 26.72
N PRO A 107 8.83 11.34 27.29
CA PRO A 107 9.39 10.15 26.70
C PRO A 107 8.95 10.07 25.23
N ALA A 108 9.85 9.62 24.38
CA ALA A 108 9.49 9.33 22.98
C ALA A 108 8.20 8.54 22.99
N THR A 109 7.13 9.21 22.57
CA THR A 109 5.82 8.62 22.72
C THR A 109 5.67 7.53 21.69
N ARG A 110 5.40 6.36 22.15
CA ARG A 110 4.98 5.18 21.37
C ARG A 110 3.57 5.36 20.85
N GLN A 111 3.24 6.59 20.47
CA GLN A 111 1.87 7.02 20.53
C GLN A 111 1.07 6.69 19.32
N GLY A 112 0.04 6.56 19.66
CA GLY A 112 -1.35 6.41 19.40
C GLY A 112 -1.79 6.93 18.07
N TYR A 113 -2.70 6.20 17.48
CA TYR A 113 -3.53 6.54 16.33
C TYR A 113 -4.71 7.43 16.76
N GLY A 114 -4.49 8.34 17.72
CA GLY A 114 -5.55 9.24 18.20
C GLY A 114 -5.92 10.27 17.14
N PRO A 115 -7.17 10.75 17.12
CA PRO A 115 -7.63 11.81 16.20
C PRO A 115 -6.86 13.13 16.38
N ASP A 116 -6.30 13.35 17.55
CA ASP A 116 -5.60 14.58 17.93
C ASP A 116 -4.09 14.56 17.60
N VAL A 117 -3.57 13.41 17.15
CA VAL A 117 -2.17 13.29 16.76
C VAL A 117 -1.95 13.99 15.43
N GLN A 118 -1.05 14.96 15.40
CA GLN A 118 -0.70 15.74 14.22
C GLN A 118 0.80 15.70 13.98
N LEU A 119 1.22 16.15 12.83
CA LEU A 119 2.63 16.36 12.54
C LEU A 119 3.22 17.38 13.50
N SER A 120 4.43 17.13 13.94
CA SER A 120 5.22 18.08 14.69
C SER A 120 5.38 19.39 13.91
N LYS A 121 5.24 20.52 14.59
CA LYS A 121 5.34 21.87 14.01
C LYS A 121 6.78 22.20 13.57
N VAL A 122 7.75 21.38 13.88
CA VAL A 122 9.14 21.57 13.45
C VAL A 122 9.31 21.36 11.93
N PHE A 123 8.44 20.52 11.33
CA PHE A 123 8.42 20.28 9.89
C PHE A 123 7.64 21.39 9.18
N LYS A 124 8.33 22.29 8.48
CA LYS A 124 7.72 23.49 7.86
C LYS A 124 7.14 23.23 6.48
N PHE A 125 7.57 22.17 5.81
CA PHE A 125 7.17 21.85 4.44
C PHE A 125 7.28 23.07 3.54
N ASP A 126 8.53 23.55 3.41
CA ASP A 126 8.88 24.72 2.61
C ASP A 126 8.96 24.40 1.10
N ASP A 127 9.26 25.42 0.27
CA ASP A 127 9.31 25.31 -1.20
C ASP A 127 10.43 24.38 -1.70
N HIS A 128 11.38 23.99 -0.83
CA HIS A 128 12.44 23.03 -1.12
C HIS A 128 12.11 21.63 -0.59
N THR A 129 10.88 21.41 -0.12
CA THR A 129 10.46 20.05 0.31
C THR A 129 10.61 19.06 -0.84
N CYS A 130 11.37 17.98 -0.61
CA CYS A 130 11.79 17.07 -1.66
C CYS A 130 10.99 15.76 -1.68
N PRO A 131 11.05 14.99 -2.79
CA PRO A 131 10.50 13.64 -2.88
C PRO A 131 11.05 12.70 -1.79
N MET A 132 10.20 11.83 -1.25
CA MET A 132 10.57 10.93 -0.16
C MET A 132 10.05 9.51 -0.35
N SER A 133 10.86 8.52 0.08
CA SER A 133 10.41 7.16 0.29
C SER A 133 10.44 6.85 1.79
N LEU A 134 9.27 6.57 2.36
CA LEU A 134 9.03 6.39 3.79
C LEU A 134 8.81 4.90 4.07
N HIS A 135 9.60 4.32 4.98
CA HIS A 135 9.52 2.92 5.37
C HIS A 135 9.33 2.82 6.89
N HIS A 136 8.31 2.09 7.35
CA HIS A 136 8.05 1.95 8.79
C HIS A 136 7.53 0.56 9.15
N GLY A 137 7.95 0.04 10.30
CA GLY A 137 7.44 -1.20 10.86
C GLY A 137 6.10 -0.99 11.57
N GLY A 138 5.12 -1.86 11.31
CA GLY A 138 3.82 -1.80 11.99
C GLY A 138 3.89 -2.18 13.47
N ALA A 139 4.91 -2.95 13.86
CA ALA A 139 5.21 -3.32 15.24
C ALA A 139 6.30 -2.44 15.89
N ASP A 140 6.61 -1.28 15.30
CA ASP A 140 7.59 -0.35 15.82
C ASP A 140 7.12 0.28 17.13
N ILE A 141 8.09 0.57 18.02
CA ILE A 141 7.86 1.33 19.24
C ILE A 141 7.46 2.78 18.99
N TYR A 142 7.84 3.33 17.84
CA TYR A 142 7.35 4.60 17.33
C TYR A 142 6.22 4.34 16.34
N THR A 143 5.12 5.04 16.50
CA THR A 143 3.93 4.76 15.65
C THR A 143 4.19 5.04 14.17
N PRO A 144 3.89 4.10 13.27
CA PRO A 144 3.98 4.33 11.83
C PRO A 144 2.98 5.40 11.33
N TYR A 145 2.03 5.82 12.18
CA TYR A 145 1.12 6.92 11.88
C TYR A 145 1.84 8.23 11.57
N GLY A 146 2.99 8.50 12.22
CA GLY A 146 3.84 9.64 11.87
C GLY A 146 4.26 9.64 10.40
N SER A 147 4.64 8.48 9.86
CA SER A 147 4.96 8.33 8.43
C SER A 147 3.74 8.55 7.52
N THR A 148 2.55 8.11 7.92
CA THR A 148 1.32 8.39 7.15
C THR A 148 1.00 9.88 7.10
N LEU A 149 1.21 10.61 8.19
CA LEU A 149 1.00 12.05 8.24
C LEU A 149 1.98 12.82 7.32
N VAL A 150 3.26 12.43 7.32
CA VAL A 150 4.25 13.00 6.37
C VAL A 150 3.83 12.71 4.94
N TYR A 151 3.50 11.47 4.62
CA TYR A 151 3.03 11.07 3.28
C TYR A 151 1.82 11.90 2.84
N ARG A 152 0.81 12.05 3.70
CA ARG A 152 -0.39 12.86 3.42
C ARG A 152 -0.04 14.32 3.13
N GLN A 153 0.88 14.91 3.89
CA GLN A 153 1.31 16.28 3.66
C GLN A 153 2.05 16.43 2.32
N LEU A 154 2.96 15.52 1.97
CA LEU A 154 3.63 15.49 0.67
C LEU A 154 2.62 15.39 -0.48
N ARG A 155 1.62 14.53 -0.33
CA ARG A 155 0.52 14.37 -1.30
C ARG A 155 -0.25 15.68 -1.51
N LYS A 156 -0.60 16.41 -0.45
CA LYS A 156 -1.27 17.73 -0.51
C LYS A 156 -0.45 18.74 -1.31
N MET A 157 0.87 18.67 -1.22
CA MET A 157 1.80 19.54 -1.94
C MET A 157 2.09 19.06 -3.38
N GLY A 158 1.56 17.92 -3.80
CA GLY A 158 1.85 17.33 -5.11
C GLY A 158 3.28 16.77 -5.25
N ILE A 159 3.99 16.59 -4.13
CA ILE A 159 5.35 16.08 -4.08
C ILE A 159 5.31 14.55 -4.18
N PRO A 160 6.08 13.93 -5.11
CA PRO A 160 6.12 12.47 -5.24
C PRO A 160 6.59 11.80 -3.94
N ALA A 161 5.84 10.81 -3.46
CA ALA A 161 6.17 10.13 -2.24
C ALA A 161 5.78 8.64 -2.28
N GLU A 162 6.54 7.83 -1.57
CA GLU A 162 6.21 6.44 -1.28
C GLU A 162 6.05 6.22 0.21
N LEU A 163 5.13 5.32 0.57
CA LEU A 163 4.89 4.89 1.94
C LEU A 163 4.82 3.37 1.98
N HIS A 164 5.71 2.76 2.73
CA HIS A 164 5.84 1.32 2.88
C HIS A 164 5.73 0.93 4.35
N LEU A 165 4.64 0.28 4.72
CA LEU A 165 4.30 -0.10 6.09
C LEU A 165 4.29 -1.62 6.22
N TYR A 166 5.22 -2.16 6.99
CA TYR A 166 5.50 -3.58 7.15
C TYR A 166 4.94 -4.08 8.49
N PRO A 167 3.85 -4.87 8.52
CA PRO A 167 3.07 -5.13 9.74
C PRO A 167 3.86 -5.81 10.86
N ASP A 168 4.75 -6.73 10.52
CA ASP A 168 5.48 -7.56 11.51
C ASP A 168 6.90 -7.06 11.80
N LYS A 169 7.28 -5.90 11.24
CA LYS A 169 8.59 -5.31 11.47
C LYS A 169 8.54 -4.35 12.66
N GLY A 170 9.54 -4.47 13.53
CA GLY A 170 9.80 -3.52 14.62
C GLY A 170 10.59 -2.30 14.15
N HIS A 171 11.32 -1.69 15.08
CA HIS A 171 12.18 -0.55 14.80
C HIS A 171 13.40 -0.96 13.99
N GLY A 172 13.55 -0.42 12.77
CA GLY A 172 14.68 -0.78 11.91
C GLY A 172 14.63 -0.14 10.52
N ALA A 173 15.61 -0.47 9.68
CA ALA A 173 15.67 -0.09 8.28
C ALA A 173 15.19 -1.25 7.40
N PHE A 174 14.28 -0.97 6.47
CA PHE A 174 13.66 -1.95 5.59
C PHE A 174 13.62 -1.42 4.15
N GLY A 175 13.34 -2.32 3.20
CA GLY A 175 12.98 -1.95 1.84
C GLY A 175 14.08 -1.23 1.05
N LEU A 176 15.36 -1.52 1.30
CA LEU A 176 16.48 -0.89 0.59
C LEU A 176 16.37 -1.04 -0.93
N GLU A 177 15.94 -2.21 -1.41
CA GLU A 177 15.72 -2.45 -2.83
C GLU A 177 14.65 -1.51 -3.40
N ARG A 178 13.58 -1.31 -2.66
CA ARG A 178 12.51 -0.38 -3.04
C ARG A 178 13.00 1.08 -3.02
N ALA A 179 13.79 1.44 -2.04
CA ALA A 179 14.42 2.77 -1.96
C ALA A 179 15.30 3.06 -3.18
N ILE A 180 16.06 2.06 -3.65
CA ILE A 180 16.87 2.16 -4.87
C ILE A 180 15.97 2.38 -6.09
N GLU A 181 14.87 1.67 -6.18
CA GLU A 181 13.90 1.81 -7.26
C GLU A 181 13.26 3.20 -7.25
N PHE A 182 12.86 3.70 -6.09
CA PHE A 182 12.39 5.07 -5.93
C PHE A 182 13.41 6.09 -6.45
N MET A 183 14.68 5.96 -6.07
CA MET A 183 15.73 6.86 -6.54
C MET A 183 15.90 6.83 -8.07
N ARG A 184 15.77 5.65 -8.69
CA ARG A 184 15.79 5.50 -10.15
C ARG A 184 14.60 6.22 -10.80
N GLN A 185 13.41 6.02 -10.27
CA GLN A 185 12.18 6.68 -10.77
C GLN A 185 12.26 8.20 -10.68
N MET A 186 12.93 8.72 -9.65
CA MET A 186 13.14 10.16 -9.47
C MET A 186 14.32 10.71 -10.30
N GLY A 187 15.07 9.86 -11.02
CA GLY A 187 16.23 10.29 -11.82
C GLY A 187 17.49 10.54 -10.99
N TYR A 188 17.52 10.08 -9.75
CA TYR A 188 18.67 10.23 -8.85
C TYR A 188 19.62 9.02 -8.88
N ALA A 189 19.20 7.87 -9.38
CA ALA A 189 20.02 6.71 -9.63
C ALA A 189 20.23 6.51 -11.14
N GLY A 190 21.23 5.73 -11.53
CA GLY A 190 21.53 5.43 -12.94
C GLY A 190 20.32 4.93 -13.73
N PRO A 191 20.47 4.63 -15.03
CA PRO A 191 19.34 4.37 -15.90
C PRO A 191 18.43 3.29 -15.34
N LEU A 192 17.15 3.50 -15.52
CA LEU A 192 16.12 2.50 -15.24
C LEU A 192 16.51 1.19 -15.94
N GLN A 193 16.57 0.10 -15.22
CA GLN A 193 16.72 -1.21 -15.87
C GLN A 193 15.51 -1.40 -16.80
N LYS A 194 15.76 -1.97 -17.99
CA LYS A 194 14.67 -2.35 -18.89
C LYS A 194 13.82 -3.38 -18.16
N GLU A 195 12.66 -2.94 -17.69
CA GLU A 195 11.72 -3.85 -17.03
C GLU A 195 11.05 -4.75 -18.07
N VAL A 196 10.96 -6.00 -17.73
CA VAL A 196 10.03 -6.92 -18.37
C VAL A 196 8.65 -6.63 -17.82
N HIS A 197 7.70 -6.37 -18.68
CA HIS A 197 6.30 -6.12 -18.26
C HIS A 197 5.79 -7.35 -17.52
N ILE A 198 4.97 -7.14 -16.50
CA ILE A 198 4.35 -8.23 -15.75
C ILE A 198 3.58 -9.19 -16.68
N ASN A 199 2.91 -8.65 -17.69
CA ASN A 199 2.21 -9.43 -18.70
C ASN A 199 3.16 -10.19 -19.63
N ASP A 200 4.40 -9.72 -19.85
CA ASP A 200 5.40 -10.38 -20.66
C ASP A 200 6.15 -11.46 -19.88
N ARG A 201 6.21 -11.34 -18.55
CA ARG A 201 6.85 -12.32 -17.66
C ARG A 201 5.94 -13.52 -17.37
N PHE A 202 4.65 -13.28 -17.24
CA PHE A 202 3.66 -14.29 -16.86
C PHE A 202 2.66 -14.53 -18.00
N THR A 203 3.17 -14.96 -19.17
CA THR A 203 2.40 -15.10 -20.42
C THR A 203 1.75 -16.45 -20.59
N SER A 204 2.25 -17.52 -19.92
CA SER A 204 1.76 -18.88 -20.09
C SER A 204 1.13 -19.44 -18.82
N ASP A 205 0.24 -20.40 -19.01
CA ASP A 205 -0.35 -21.22 -17.95
C ASP A 205 0.41 -22.53 -17.73
N ASP A 206 1.69 -22.60 -18.08
CA ASP A 206 2.52 -23.83 -18.01
C ASP A 206 2.61 -24.41 -16.62
N ALA A 207 2.52 -23.58 -15.57
CA ALA A 207 2.50 -24.04 -14.18
C ALA A 207 1.14 -24.64 -13.73
N ARG A 208 0.08 -24.51 -14.53
CA ARG A 208 -1.26 -25.04 -14.23
C ARG A 208 -1.40 -26.50 -14.66
N ALA A 209 -1.86 -27.38 -13.76
CA ALA A 209 -2.14 -28.79 -14.05
C ALA A 209 -3.54 -29.00 -14.59
N SER A 210 -4.52 -28.33 -14.00
CA SER A 210 -5.93 -28.51 -14.36
C SER A 210 -6.72 -27.20 -14.25
N TYR A 211 -7.83 -27.19 -14.97
CA TYR A 211 -8.77 -26.09 -15.03
C TYR A 211 -10.21 -26.65 -14.96
N SER A 212 -11.06 -25.99 -14.19
CA SER A 212 -12.48 -26.30 -14.17
C SER A 212 -13.28 -25.03 -13.89
N LYS A 213 -14.50 -24.95 -14.46
CA LYS A 213 -15.40 -23.82 -14.35
C LYS A 213 -16.74 -24.26 -13.79
N SER A 214 -17.32 -23.47 -12.90
CA SER A 214 -18.64 -23.70 -12.35
C SER A 214 -19.40 -22.38 -12.13
N GLU A 215 -20.71 -22.41 -12.34
CA GLU A 215 -21.60 -21.29 -12.02
C GLU A 215 -21.73 -21.15 -10.49
N ILE A 216 -21.91 -19.90 -10.04
CA ILE A 216 -22.04 -19.59 -8.61
C ILE A 216 -23.45 -19.89 -8.08
N TRP A 217 -24.49 -19.66 -8.89
CA TRP A 217 -25.87 -19.77 -8.48
C TRP A 217 -26.58 -20.96 -9.13
N PRO A 218 -27.43 -21.66 -8.39
CA PRO A 218 -28.31 -22.66 -9.00
C PRO A 218 -29.28 -21.99 -9.98
N ALA A 219 -29.65 -22.70 -11.02
CA ALA A 219 -30.58 -22.20 -12.03
C ALA A 219 -31.85 -21.60 -11.42
N GLY A 220 -32.19 -20.39 -11.80
CA GLY A 220 -33.38 -19.66 -11.36
C GLY A 220 -33.36 -19.19 -9.89
N LYS A 221 -32.24 -19.31 -9.18
CA LYS A 221 -32.15 -18.92 -7.74
C LYS A 221 -31.16 -17.78 -7.48
N MET A 222 -30.65 -17.13 -8.51
CA MET A 222 -29.76 -15.97 -8.35
C MET A 222 -30.56 -14.79 -7.77
N PRO A 223 -30.11 -14.17 -6.65
CA PRO A 223 -30.82 -13.04 -6.04
C PRO A 223 -30.66 -11.76 -6.86
N ASP A 224 -31.59 -10.83 -6.74
CA ASP A 224 -31.53 -9.46 -7.26
C ASP A 224 -31.08 -9.37 -8.73
N VAL A 225 -31.60 -10.26 -9.58
CA VAL A 225 -31.28 -10.29 -11.01
C VAL A 225 -31.57 -8.93 -11.66
N GLN A 226 -30.59 -8.36 -12.35
CA GLN A 226 -30.73 -7.11 -13.09
C GLN A 226 -30.64 -7.34 -14.59
N PRO A 227 -31.26 -6.48 -15.42
CA PRO A 227 -31.13 -6.57 -16.86
C PRO A 227 -29.67 -6.50 -17.33
N ASN A 228 -29.33 -7.26 -18.34
CA ASN A 228 -28.03 -7.27 -19.01
C ASN A 228 -26.84 -7.71 -18.19
N GLN A 229 -27.04 -8.19 -16.96
CA GLN A 229 -25.94 -8.75 -16.15
C GLN A 229 -25.46 -10.09 -16.71
N CYS A 230 -24.14 -10.28 -16.69
CA CYS A 230 -23.53 -11.56 -17.04
C CYS A 230 -23.84 -12.63 -16.00
N THR A 231 -23.80 -13.90 -16.40
CA THR A 231 -23.84 -15.03 -15.46
C THR A 231 -22.52 -15.11 -14.68
N PRO A 232 -22.55 -15.05 -13.34
CA PRO A 232 -21.33 -15.12 -12.53
C PRO A 232 -20.84 -16.58 -12.42
N TYR A 233 -19.52 -16.75 -12.36
CA TYR A 233 -18.86 -18.04 -12.27
C TYR A 233 -17.52 -17.97 -11.56
N ILE A 234 -17.01 -19.13 -11.15
CA ILE A 234 -15.64 -19.32 -10.69
C ILE A 234 -14.89 -20.29 -11.58
N GLU A 235 -13.58 -20.13 -11.65
CA GLU A 235 -12.66 -21.01 -12.38
C GLU A 235 -11.51 -21.42 -11.49
N TRP A 236 -11.34 -22.72 -11.31
CA TRP A 236 -10.25 -23.32 -10.54
C TRP A 236 -9.01 -23.48 -11.41
N HIS A 237 -7.88 -23.03 -10.92
CA HIS A 237 -6.56 -23.15 -11.55
C HIS A 237 -5.63 -23.88 -10.57
N ILE A 238 -5.52 -25.19 -10.71
CA ILE A 238 -4.70 -26.03 -9.84
C ILE A 238 -3.27 -26.06 -10.39
N PRO A 239 -2.22 -25.78 -9.59
CA PRO A 239 -0.85 -25.83 -10.05
C PRO A 239 -0.38 -27.28 -10.30
N LYS A 240 0.63 -27.46 -11.19
CA LYS A 240 1.26 -28.77 -11.43
C LYS A 240 1.96 -29.31 -10.20
N GLU A 241 2.55 -28.42 -9.41
CA GLU A 241 3.22 -28.74 -8.16
C GLU A 241 2.53 -27.95 -7.04
N LEU A 242 1.73 -28.64 -6.25
CA LEU A 242 1.06 -28.03 -5.10
C LEU A 242 2.05 -27.90 -3.93
N LYS A 243 2.43 -26.67 -3.57
CA LYS A 243 3.35 -26.36 -2.47
C LYS A 243 2.67 -25.84 -1.22
N THR A 244 1.41 -25.43 -1.34
CA THR A 244 0.60 -24.96 -0.24
C THR A 244 -0.85 -25.38 -0.42
N LYS A 245 -1.55 -25.63 0.69
CA LYS A 245 -2.99 -25.93 0.67
C LYS A 245 -3.87 -24.68 0.66
N ALA A 246 -3.27 -23.49 0.66
CA ALA A 246 -3.97 -22.21 0.62
C ALA A 246 -4.60 -21.94 -0.74
N ILE A 247 -5.66 -21.15 -0.75
CA ILE A 247 -6.42 -20.78 -1.95
C ILE A 247 -6.48 -19.26 -2.05
N GLN A 248 -6.17 -18.72 -3.23
CA GLN A 248 -6.35 -17.31 -3.54
C GLN A 248 -7.49 -17.13 -4.55
N ILE A 249 -8.56 -16.47 -4.15
CA ILE A 249 -9.61 -16.04 -5.08
C ILE A 249 -9.19 -14.69 -5.65
N ILE A 250 -9.21 -14.52 -6.99
CA ILE A 250 -8.81 -13.29 -7.68
C ILE A 250 -9.90 -12.83 -8.64
N TYR A 251 -10.13 -11.52 -8.68
CA TYR A 251 -11.07 -10.89 -9.61
C TYR A 251 -10.61 -9.48 -10.00
N SER A 252 -10.98 -9.04 -11.21
CA SER A 252 -10.59 -7.73 -11.72
C SER A 252 -11.48 -6.59 -11.20
N GLY A 253 -11.06 -5.37 -11.49
CA GLY A 253 -11.88 -4.17 -11.37
C GLY A 253 -12.86 -3.99 -12.51
N GLY A 254 -12.97 -2.73 -13.00
CA GLY A 254 -13.86 -2.34 -14.10
C GLY A 254 -15.08 -1.54 -13.65
N SER A 255 -14.98 -0.79 -12.55
CA SER A 255 -16.02 0.13 -12.05
C SER A 255 -17.39 -0.53 -11.78
N TYR A 256 -17.43 -1.85 -11.61
CA TYR A 256 -18.64 -2.68 -11.61
C TYR A 256 -19.42 -2.66 -12.94
N GLU A 257 -18.89 -2.05 -14.01
CA GLU A 257 -19.50 -2.08 -15.34
C GLU A 257 -19.06 -3.28 -16.17
N GLY A 258 -17.87 -3.80 -15.91
CA GLY A 258 -17.34 -5.01 -16.51
C GLY A 258 -16.31 -5.63 -15.58
N ASN A 259 -16.00 -6.89 -15.83
CA ASN A 259 -14.82 -7.53 -15.26
C ASN A 259 -14.30 -8.60 -16.22
N ASP A 260 -13.00 -8.84 -16.16
CA ASP A 260 -12.32 -9.83 -17.00
C ASP A 260 -11.48 -10.76 -16.11
N PRO A 261 -11.93 -12.01 -15.90
CA PRO A 261 -11.24 -12.97 -15.05
C PRO A 261 -9.92 -13.50 -15.64
N ASP A 262 -9.60 -13.15 -16.88
CA ASP A 262 -8.33 -13.49 -17.55
C ASP A 262 -7.59 -12.24 -18.07
N GLY A 263 -8.06 -11.06 -17.65
CA GLY A 263 -7.48 -9.77 -18.03
C GLY A 263 -6.15 -9.46 -17.30
N PHE A 264 -5.59 -8.31 -17.65
CA PHE A 264 -4.27 -7.85 -17.16
C PHE A 264 -4.18 -7.68 -15.62
N GLU A 265 -5.31 -7.54 -14.94
CA GLU A 265 -5.38 -7.44 -13.47
C GLU A 265 -5.39 -8.81 -12.78
N VAL A 266 -5.73 -9.88 -13.50
CA VAL A 266 -5.94 -11.22 -12.94
C VAL A 266 -4.89 -12.21 -13.40
N ALA A 267 -4.71 -12.34 -14.71
CA ALA A 267 -3.89 -13.40 -15.30
C ALA A 267 -2.43 -13.40 -14.80
N PRO A 268 -1.72 -12.26 -14.67
CA PRO A 268 -0.34 -12.27 -14.19
C PRO A 268 -0.23 -12.74 -12.74
N ALA A 269 -1.11 -12.29 -11.86
CA ALA A 269 -1.12 -12.71 -10.46
C ALA A 269 -1.49 -14.20 -10.31
N ARG A 270 -2.48 -14.67 -11.09
CA ARG A 270 -2.85 -16.08 -11.15
C ARG A 270 -1.69 -16.96 -11.58
N ARG A 271 -1.01 -16.62 -12.66
CA ARG A 271 0.15 -17.37 -13.19
C ARG A 271 1.29 -17.37 -12.20
N TYR A 272 1.63 -16.22 -11.63
CA TYR A 272 2.65 -16.09 -10.58
C TYR A 272 2.37 -17.00 -9.39
N LEU A 273 1.16 -16.99 -8.85
CA LEU A 273 0.80 -17.81 -7.69
C LEU A 273 0.77 -19.31 -8.03
N ASN A 274 0.35 -19.68 -9.24
CA ASN A 274 0.47 -21.06 -9.71
C ASN A 274 1.95 -21.52 -9.82
N GLU A 275 2.86 -20.67 -10.27
CA GLU A 275 4.32 -20.97 -10.27
C GLU A 275 4.86 -21.15 -8.86
N LYS A 276 4.32 -20.41 -7.88
CA LYS A 276 4.62 -20.57 -6.45
C LYS A 276 3.99 -21.85 -5.84
N GLY A 277 3.17 -22.57 -6.60
CA GLY A 277 2.49 -23.79 -6.15
C GLY A 277 1.23 -23.56 -5.32
N MET A 278 0.59 -22.39 -5.45
CA MET A 278 -0.68 -22.03 -4.81
C MET A 278 -1.85 -22.22 -5.79
N THR A 279 -2.93 -22.81 -5.31
CA THR A 279 -4.18 -22.87 -6.06
C THR A 279 -4.82 -21.50 -6.15
N VAL A 280 -5.25 -21.14 -7.36
CA VAL A 280 -5.98 -19.90 -7.62
C VAL A 280 -7.38 -20.20 -8.11
N VAL A 281 -8.34 -19.41 -7.64
CA VAL A 281 -9.70 -19.39 -8.17
C VAL A 281 -9.94 -18.01 -8.78
N THR A 282 -10.23 -17.92 -10.07
CA THR A 282 -10.67 -16.66 -10.65
C THR A 282 -12.20 -16.55 -10.58
N MET A 283 -12.71 -15.34 -10.36
CA MET A 283 -14.13 -15.10 -10.27
C MET A 283 -14.59 -14.03 -11.25
N LYS A 284 -15.63 -14.36 -12.02
CA LYS A 284 -16.45 -13.39 -12.72
C LYS A 284 -17.69 -13.10 -11.88
N TYR A 285 -17.79 -11.89 -11.37
CA TYR A 285 -18.98 -11.42 -10.66
C TYR A 285 -19.93 -10.71 -11.62
N ARG A 286 -21.19 -10.52 -11.25
CA ARG A 286 -22.19 -9.86 -12.08
C ARG A 286 -21.83 -8.43 -12.43
N THR A 287 -21.81 -8.15 -13.73
CA THR A 287 -21.66 -6.84 -14.33
C THR A 287 -22.62 -6.73 -15.53
N PRO A 288 -23.09 -5.53 -15.91
CA PRO A 288 -22.86 -4.23 -15.27
C PRO A 288 -23.48 -4.12 -13.87
N ARG A 289 -23.10 -3.07 -13.15
CA ARG A 289 -23.70 -2.75 -11.83
C ARG A 289 -25.21 -2.57 -11.92
N PRO A 290 -25.95 -2.74 -10.81
CA PRO A 290 -27.37 -2.44 -10.75
C PRO A 290 -27.67 -1.01 -11.23
N VAL A 291 -28.74 -0.85 -12.03
CA VAL A 291 -29.13 0.47 -12.57
C VAL A 291 -30.14 1.19 -11.70
N THR A 292 -30.89 0.48 -10.84
CA THR A 292 -31.91 1.03 -9.95
C THR A 292 -32.02 0.26 -8.64
N GLY A 293 -32.32 0.95 -7.56
CA GLY A 293 -32.80 0.37 -6.30
C GLY A 293 -31.73 -0.32 -5.45
N LEU A 294 -30.53 -0.53 -5.94
CA LEU A 294 -29.45 -1.21 -5.24
C LEU A 294 -28.15 -0.40 -5.33
N ALA A 295 -27.29 -0.53 -4.33
CA ALA A 295 -25.95 0.02 -4.38
C ALA A 295 -25.13 -0.66 -5.50
N LYS A 296 -24.17 0.07 -6.11
CA LYS A 296 -23.37 -0.41 -7.24
C LYS A 296 -22.65 -1.75 -7.01
N HIS A 297 -22.30 -2.05 -5.77
CA HIS A 297 -21.57 -3.25 -5.38
C HIS A 297 -22.46 -4.43 -4.99
N THR A 298 -23.77 -4.23 -4.81
CA THR A 298 -24.66 -5.22 -4.16
C THR A 298 -24.62 -6.59 -4.83
N THR A 299 -24.87 -6.68 -6.14
CA THR A 299 -24.89 -7.97 -6.84
C THR A 299 -23.52 -8.64 -6.89
N ALA A 300 -22.45 -7.87 -7.08
CA ALA A 300 -21.07 -8.38 -7.03
C ALA A 300 -20.71 -8.92 -5.64
N TRP A 301 -21.18 -8.27 -4.58
CA TRP A 301 -20.93 -8.71 -3.20
C TRP A 301 -21.68 -9.99 -2.86
N GLN A 302 -22.90 -10.15 -3.33
CA GLN A 302 -23.66 -11.41 -3.22
C GLN A 302 -22.90 -12.56 -3.89
N ASP A 303 -22.40 -12.33 -5.10
CA ASP A 303 -21.60 -13.31 -5.84
C ASP A 303 -20.31 -13.68 -5.10
N LEU A 304 -19.59 -12.69 -4.54
CA LEU A 304 -18.38 -12.95 -3.77
C LEU A 304 -18.65 -13.79 -2.52
N GLN A 305 -19.68 -13.46 -1.73
CA GLN A 305 -20.03 -14.25 -0.55
C GLN A 305 -20.36 -15.70 -0.93
N ARG A 306 -21.12 -15.88 -2.01
CA ARG A 306 -21.47 -17.20 -2.50
C ARG A 306 -20.25 -17.96 -3.03
N ALA A 307 -19.39 -17.30 -3.81
CA ALA A 307 -18.15 -17.89 -4.33
C ALA A 307 -17.23 -18.39 -3.21
N ILE A 308 -17.02 -17.59 -2.15
CA ILE A 308 -16.21 -18.01 -1.00
C ILE A 308 -16.79 -19.28 -0.35
N ARG A 309 -18.11 -19.36 -0.19
CA ARG A 309 -18.79 -20.54 0.38
C ARG A 309 -18.59 -21.78 -0.48
N ILE A 310 -18.72 -21.66 -1.81
CA ILE A 310 -18.47 -22.76 -2.76
C ILE A 310 -17.03 -23.21 -2.67
N VAL A 311 -16.09 -22.28 -2.76
CA VAL A 311 -14.64 -22.55 -2.68
C VAL A 311 -14.31 -23.26 -1.36
N ARG A 312 -14.84 -22.80 -0.22
CA ARG A 312 -14.65 -23.45 1.08
C ARG A 312 -15.21 -24.87 1.11
N LYS A 313 -16.40 -25.09 0.57
CA LYS A 313 -17.00 -26.42 0.47
C LYS A 313 -16.15 -27.37 -0.35
N GLU A 314 -15.69 -26.95 -1.51
CA GLU A 314 -14.94 -27.80 -2.46
C GLU A 314 -13.47 -27.97 -2.09
N ALA A 315 -12.92 -27.12 -1.22
CA ALA A 315 -11.50 -27.14 -0.85
C ALA A 315 -11.04 -28.50 -0.33
N ALA A 316 -11.75 -29.08 0.62
CA ALA A 316 -11.41 -30.37 1.22
C ALA A 316 -11.45 -31.50 0.19
N GLU A 317 -12.43 -31.51 -0.72
CA GLU A 317 -12.56 -32.50 -1.80
C GLU A 317 -11.38 -32.45 -2.77
N ARG A 318 -10.74 -31.26 -2.89
CA ARG A 318 -9.57 -31.01 -3.74
C ARG A 318 -8.23 -31.15 -2.99
N GLY A 319 -8.24 -31.59 -1.73
CA GLY A 319 -7.04 -31.74 -0.89
C GLY A 319 -6.46 -30.41 -0.40
N LEU A 320 -7.25 -29.32 -0.44
CA LEU A 320 -6.90 -27.98 0.00
C LEU A 320 -7.47 -27.69 1.39
N ASP A 321 -7.03 -26.60 2.01
CA ASP A 321 -7.46 -26.20 3.36
C ASP A 321 -8.63 -25.20 3.27
N PRO A 322 -9.85 -25.57 3.73
CA PRO A 322 -11.02 -24.68 3.70
C PRO A 322 -10.87 -23.45 4.61
N ASP A 323 -9.94 -23.47 5.56
CA ASP A 323 -9.66 -22.38 6.49
C ASP A 323 -8.47 -21.53 6.06
N ARG A 324 -7.98 -21.70 4.82
CA ARG A 324 -6.88 -20.91 4.22
C ARG A 324 -7.29 -20.32 2.88
N ILE A 325 -8.29 -19.46 2.91
CA ILE A 325 -8.82 -18.77 1.72
C ILE A 325 -8.56 -17.28 1.84
N GLY A 326 -7.93 -16.70 0.84
CA GLY A 326 -7.78 -15.26 0.68
C GLY A 326 -8.47 -14.76 -0.57
N ILE A 327 -8.73 -13.45 -0.59
CA ILE A 327 -9.34 -12.76 -1.73
C ILE A 327 -8.44 -11.63 -2.22
N MET A 328 -8.41 -11.39 -3.52
CA MET A 328 -7.64 -10.33 -4.16
C MET A 328 -8.46 -9.65 -5.23
N GLY A 329 -8.45 -8.32 -5.24
CA GLY A 329 -9.11 -7.55 -6.29
C GLY A 329 -8.41 -6.22 -6.58
N CYS A 330 -8.65 -5.72 -7.80
CA CYS A 330 -8.11 -4.47 -8.31
C CYS A 330 -9.23 -3.44 -8.48
N SER A 331 -8.96 -2.14 -8.24
CA SER A 331 -9.94 -1.07 -8.50
C SER A 331 -11.29 -1.30 -7.79
N ALA A 332 -12.40 -1.39 -8.53
CA ALA A 332 -13.70 -1.80 -7.98
C ALA A 332 -13.65 -3.20 -7.34
N GLY A 333 -12.83 -4.12 -7.88
CA GLY A 333 -12.53 -5.40 -7.24
C GLY A 333 -11.80 -5.23 -5.92
N GLY A 334 -10.94 -4.23 -5.78
CA GLY A 334 -10.31 -3.84 -4.51
C GLY A 334 -11.35 -3.40 -3.46
N HIS A 335 -12.35 -2.60 -3.86
CA HIS A 335 -13.51 -2.29 -3.01
C HIS A 335 -14.27 -3.56 -2.61
N LEU A 336 -14.55 -4.44 -3.56
CA LEU A 336 -15.22 -5.72 -3.30
C LEU A 336 -14.40 -6.60 -2.34
N THR A 337 -13.06 -6.55 -2.41
CA THR A 337 -12.18 -7.21 -1.46
C THR A 337 -12.34 -6.63 -0.05
N LEU A 338 -12.42 -5.30 0.08
CA LEU A 338 -12.73 -4.67 1.37
C LEU A 338 -14.06 -5.17 1.92
N MET A 339 -15.11 -5.22 1.11
CA MET A 339 -16.43 -5.76 1.53
C MET A 339 -16.29 -7.19 2.05
N GLY A 340 -15.59 -8.05 1.31
CA GLY A 340 -15.40 -9.46 1.70
C GLY A 340 -14.60 -9.64 2.99
N VAL A 341 -13.61 -8.78 3.22
CA VAL A 341 -12.74 -8.82 4.41
C VAL A 341 -13.43 -8.24 5.66
N THR A 342 -14.17 -7.12 5.51
CA THR A 342 -14.65 -6.34 6.66
C THR A 342 -16.09 -6.65 7.05
N SER A 343 -16.87 -7.24 6.16
CA SER A 343 -18.33 -7.35 6.31
C SER A 343 -18.85 -8.78 6.11
N SER A 344 -18.02 -9.78 6.42
CA SER A 344 -18.35 -11.19 6.18
C SER A 344 -19.56 -11.67 6.98
N ARG A 345 -19.84 -11.07 8.14
CA ARG A 345 -21.00 -11.38 8.97
C ARG A 345 -22.28 -10.71 8.50
N HIS A 346 -22.18 -9.74 7.62
CA HIS A 346 -23.33 -9.07 7.03
C HIS A 346 -23.84 -9.89 5.85
N GLN A 347 -25.04 -10.45 5.97
CA GLN A 347 -25.68 -11.25 4.93
C GLN A 347 -26.18 -10.36 3.82
N SER A 348 -25.63 -10.51 2.59
CA SER A 348 -26.00 -9.68 1.42
C SER A 348 -27.21 -10.19 0.64
N TYR A 349 -27.66 -11.42 0.91
CA TYR A 349 -28.83 -12.03 0.24
C TYR A 349 -29.48 -13.09 1.15
N TRP A 350 -30.75 -13.44 0.88
CA TRP A 350 -31.44 -14.52 1.57
C TRP A 350 -30.88 -15.88 1.14
N ARG A 351 -30.78 -16.80 2.11
CA ARG A 351 -30.29 -18.17 1.86
C ARG A 351 -31.04 -18.85 0.74
N VAL A 352 -30.31 -19.42 -0.21
CA VAL A 352 -30.80 -20.11 -1.40
C VAL A 352 -30.80 -21.63 -1.20
N ASP A 353 -29.75 -22.14 -0.56
CA ASP A 353 -29.56 -23.58 -0.25
C ASP A 353 -28.59 -23.77 0.93
N ASP A 354 -28.16 -25.02 1.14
CA ASP A 354 -27.29 -25.40 2.27
C ASP A 354 -25.87 -24.82 2.17
N ILE A 355 -25.41 -24.46 0.99
CA ILE A 355 -24.09 -23.78 0.81
C ILE A 355 -24.07 -22.45 1.58
N ASP A 356 -25.19 -21.76 1.68
CA ASP A 356 -25.30 -20.48 2.36
C ASP A 356 -25.24 -20.55 3.90
N LYS A 357 -25.21 -21.77 4.45
CA LYS A 357 -24.92 -22.02 5.87
C LYS A 357 -23.42 -21.98 6.16
N ILE A 358 -22.57 -22.13 5.13
CA ILE A 358 -21.11 -22.12 5.25
C ILE A 358 -20.63 -20.67 5.48
N PRO A 359 -19.69 -20.43 6.40
CA PRO A 359 -19.12 -19.10 6.60
C PRO A 359 -18.44 -18.53 5.32
N CYS A 360 -18.53 -17.24 5.11
CA CYS A 360 -17.87 -16.54 3.98
C CYS A 360 -16.76 -15.57 4.42
N ASN A 361 -16.30 -15.66 5.68
CA ASN A 361 -15.11 -14.96 6.11
C ASN A 361 -13.86 -15.51 5.41
N VAL A 362 -12.84 -14.68 5.30
CA VAL A 362 -11.57 -15.03 4.66
C VAL A 362 -10.41 -14.76 5.63
N GLN A 363 -9.25 -15.36 5.36
CA GLN A 363 -8.09 -15.24 6.24
C GLN A 363 -7.18 -14.06 5.89
N TRP A 364 -7.25 -13.56 4.65
CA TRP A 364 -6.54 -12.35 4.21
C TRP A 364 -7.21 -11.72 3.00
N GLY A 365 -6.92 -10.44 2.81
CA GLY A 365 -7.29 -9.70 1.61
C GLY A 365 -6.10 -9.02 0.95
N ILE A 366 -6.18 -8.83 -0.36
CA ILE A 366 -5.18 -8.08 -1.14
C ILE A 366 -5.94 -7.06 -1.99
N GLY A 367 -5.77 -5.78 -1.67
CA GLY A 367 -6.39 -4.66 -2.37
C GLY A 367 -5.36 -3.94 -3.24
N ILE A 368 -5.48 -4.06 -4.56
CA ILE A 368 -4.64 -3.36 -5.51
C ILE A 368 -5.37 -2.13 -6.02
N TYR A 369 -4.83 -0.95 -5.77
CA TYR A 369 -5.45 0.36 -6.05
C TYR A 369 -6.97 0.37 -5.82
N PRO A 370 -7.47 0.00 -4.62
CA PRO A 370 -8.91 -0.04 -4.37
C PRO A 370 -9.55 1.34 -4.62
N ALA A 371 -10.66 1.33 -5.38
CA ALA A 371 -11.51 2.49 -5.60
C ALA A 371 -12.69 2.49 -4.62
N TYR A 372 -13.46 3.56 -4.55
CA TYR A 372 -14.73 3.66 -3.81
C TYR A 372 -14.66 3.40 -2.30
N SER A 373 -13.48 3.36 -1.70
CA SER A 373 -13.37 3.09 -0.25
C SER A 373 -13.67 4.32 0.61
N LEU A 374 -13.78 5.50 0.00
CA LEU A 374 -14.12 6.75 0.67
C LEU A 374 -15.50 7.25 0.25
N THR A 375 -16.20 7.99 1.12
CA THR A 375 -17.57 8.45 0.89
C THR A 375 -17.72 9.29 -0.38
N ASP A 376 -16.77 10.18 -0.63
CA ASP A 376 -16.74 11.03 -1.81
C ASP A 376 -16.42 10.25 -3.11
N GLY A 377 -15.79 9.07 -3.01
CA GLY A 377 -15.53 8.17 -4.11
C GLY A 377 -16.75 7.41 -4.62
N LEU A 378 -17.84 7.33 -3.84
CA LEU A 378 -19.06 6.63 -4.24
C LEU A 378 -19.90 7.43 -5.26
N GLU A 379 -19.88 8.74 -5.17
CA GLU A 379 -20.72 9.63 -5.97
C GLU A 379 -19.98 10.22 -7.18
N SER A 380 -18.68 10.40 -7.05
CA SER A 380 -17.84 10.96 -8.13
C SER A 380 -16.62 10.09 -8.39
N PRO A 381 -16.48 9.57 -9.62
CA PRO A 381 -15.32 8.75 -9.98
C PRO A 381 -13.98 9.49 -9.92
N ASN A 382 -13.98 10.80 -9.91
CA ASN A 382 -12.77 11.64 -9.86
C ASN A 382 -12.73 12.52 -8.63
N SER A 383 -13.46 12.18 -7.58
CA SER A 383 -13.41 12.96 -6.36
C SER A 383 -11.99 12.94 -5.82
N GLY A 384 -11.28 14.04 -6.04
CA GLY A 384 -9.95 14.26 -5.48
C GLY A 384 -9.98 14.41 -3.95
N GLY A 385 -11.17 14.32 -3.35
CA GLY A 385 -11.39 14.36 -1.91
C GLY A 385 -10.61 13.31 -1.14
N GLY A 386 -10.24 12.22 -1.80
CA GLY A 386 -9.41 11.20 -1.22
C GLY A 386 -8.02 11.62 -0.74
N ASN A 387 -7.57 12.82 -1.07
CA ASN A 387 -6.34 13.41 -0.50
C ASN A 387 -6.61 14.29 0.72
N ASP A 388 -7.87 14.60 0.99
CA ASP A 388 -8.28 15.44 2.10
C ASP A 388 -8.32 14.62 3.41
N ASP A 389 -7.92 15.25 4.51
CA ASP A 389 -8.04 14.70 5.86
C ASP A 389 -9.49 14.49 6.28
N SER A 390 -10.44 15.24 5.71
CA SER A 390 -11.88 15.10 5.95
C SER A 390 -12.49 13.84 5.33
N ALA A 391 -11.85 13.23 4.32
CA ALA A 391 -12.34 12.01 3.69
C ALA A 391 -12.46 10.88 4.72
N VAL A 392 -13.60 10.21 4.74
CA VAL A 392 -13.90 9.11 5.65
C VAL A 392 -14.21 7.83 4.86
N LEU A 393 -14.03 6.69 5.49
CA LEU A 393 -14.36 5.42 4.87
C LEU A 393 -15.84 5.33 4.56
N ALA A 394 -16.15 4.75 3.43
CA ALA A 394 -17.53 4.52 2.98
C ALA A 394 -18.29 3.66 4.02
N PRO A 395 -19.59 3.94 4.24
CA PRO A 395 -20.34 3.37 5.35
C PRO A 395 -20.67 1.89 5.21
N GLU A 396 -20.49 1.30 4.03
CA GLU A 396 -20.77 -0.11 3.76
C GLU A 396 -19.78 -1.08 4.42
N PHE A 397 -18.63 -0.60 4.93
CA PHE A 397 -17.63 -1.44 5.58
C PHE A 397 -17.94 -1.60 7.07
N SER A 398 -18.31 -2.81 7.49
CA SER A 398 -18.72 -3.07 8.87
C SER A 398 -17.57 -3.27 9.85
N PHE A 399 -16.40 -3.67 9.37
CA PHE A 399 -15.25 -4.01 10.22
C PHE A 399 -15.66 -4.92 11.39
N ASP A 400 -16.16 -6.08 11.06
CA ASP A 400 -16.66 -7.06 12.04
C ASP A 400 -15.52 -7.85 12.73
N LEU A 401 -15.91 -8.78 13.63
CA LEU A 401 -14.94 -9.60 14.38
C LEU A 401 -14.14 -10.58 13.52
N ASP A 402 -14.58 -10.84 12.29
CA ASP A 402 -13.88 -11.69 11.32
C ASP A 402 -13.04 -10.90 10.33
N THR A 403 -12.90 -9.56 10.54
CA THR A 403 -12.08 -8.70 9.70
C THR A 403 -10.63 -9.21 9.64
N ALA A 404 -10.20 -9.62 8.45
CA ALA A 404 -8.90 -10.22 8.22
C ALA A 404 -7.82 -9.18 7.89
N PRO A 405 -6.52 -9.46 8.11
CA PRO A 405 -5.43 -8.58 7.67
C PRO A 405 -5.40 -8.44 6.15
N MET A 406 -4.94 -7.28 5.68
CA MET A 406 -4.85 -6.96 4.26
C MET A 406 -3.46 -6.48 3.85
N LEU A 407 -3.13 -6.74 2.58
CA LEU A 407 -2.09 -6.04 1.85
C LEU A 407 -2.74 -5.03 0.90
N PHE A 408 -2.26 -3.79 0.94
CA PHE A 408 -2.64 -2.73 0.00
C PHE A 408 -1.45 -2.34 -0.87
N VAL A 409 -1.68 -2.19 -2.18
CA VAL A 409 -0.72 -1.58 -3.11
C VAL A 409 -1.44 -0.50 -3.93
N HIS A 410 -0.92 0.73 -3.93
CA HIS A 410 -1.59 1.86 -4.56
C HIS A 410 -0.60 2.80 -5.26
N GLY A 411 -1.01 3.42 -6.37
CA GLY A 411 -0.24 4.47 -7.03
C GLY A 411 -0.42 5.83 -6.36
N ASP A 412 0.64 6.61 -6.21
CA ASP A 412 0.53 7.95 -5.60
C ASP A 412 -0.13 8.99 -6.52
N LYS A 413 -0.14 8.76 -7.85
CA LYS A 413 -0.83 9.59 -8.86
C LYS A 413 -2.17 9.03 -9.32
N ASP A 414 -2.65 8.00 -8.63
CA ASP A 414 -3.95 7.40 -8.94
C ASP A 414 -5.08 8.43 -8.77
N GLY A 415 -5.96 8.53 -9.77
CA GLY A 415 -7.15 9.38 -9.72
C GLY A 415 -8.16 8.95 -8.65
N TRP A 416 -8.12 7.67 -8.24
CA TRP A 416 -8.83 7.13 -7.09
C TRP A 416 -7.99 7.20 -5.82
N ALA A 417 -7.43 8.28 -5.54
CA ALA A 417 -6.46 8.61 -4.52
C ALA A 417 -5.97 7.48 -3.59
N ALA A 418 -4.67 7.38 -3.39
CA ALA A 418 -4.06 6.38 -2.49
C ALA A 418 -4.62 6.44 -1.06
N MET A 419 -5.32 7.53 -0.71
CA MET A 419 -6.02 7.68 0.57
C MET A 419 -7.10 6.61 0.79
N ASN A 420 -7.66 6.01 -0.26
CA ASN A 420 -8.52 4.83 -0.15
C ASN A 420 -7.83 3.70 0.63
N SER A 421 -6.57 3.42 0.30
CA SER A 421 -5.76 2.40 1.00
C SER A 421 -5.23 2.90 2.35
N VAL A 422 -4.74 4.14 2.42
CA VAL A 422 -4.16 4.72 3.64
C VAL A 422 -5.18 4.77 4.77
N LYS A 423 -6.37 5.32 4.54
CA LYS A 423 -7.44 5.42 5.54
C LYS A 423 -7.96 4.05 5.99
N THR A 424 -8.05 3.10 5.07
CA THR A 424 -8.42 1.72 5.42
C THR A 424 -7.34 1.08 6.29
N TRP A 425 -6.08 1.21 5.93
CA TRP A 425 -4.96 0.73 6.72
C TRP A 425 -4.95 1.36 8.12
N GLU A 426 -5.11 2.69 8.23
CA GLU A 426 -5.21 3.40 9.51
C GLU A 426 -6.36 2.86 10.39
N LYS A 427 -7.52 2.58 9.80
CA LYS A 427 -8.66 1.98 10.52
C LYS A 427 -8.30 0.60 11.05
N MET A 428 -7.70 -0.26 10.22
CA MET A 428 -7.29 -1.60 10.62
C MET A 428 -6.24 -1.58 11.73
N GLN A 429 -5.26 -0.68 11.67
CA GLN A 429 -4.25 -0.52 12.72
C GLN A 429 -4.87 -0.12 14.07
N ARG A 430 -5.86 0.79 14.07
CA ARG A 430 -6.60 1.16 15.29
C ARG A 430 -7.36 0.00 15.90
N MET A 431 -7.74 -0.99 15.10
CA MET A 431 -8.40 -2.22 15.54
C MET A 431 -7.40 -3.32 15.94
N GLY A 432 -6.10 -3.06 15.87
CA GLY A 432 -5.05 -4.07 16.13
C GLY A 432 -4.87 -5.08 15.00
N ILE A 433 -5.44 -4.83 13.82
CA ILE A 433 -5.32 -5.71 12.65
C ILE A 433 -4.06 -5.35 11.89
N GLN A 434 -3.09 -6.23 11.93
CA GLN A 434 -1.78 -6.04 11.31
C GLN A 434 -1.87 -6.16 9.78
N SER A 435 -2.07 -5.06 9.11
CA SER A 435 -2.15 -4.94 7.64
C SER A 435 -0.91 -4.26 7.06
N GLU A 436 -0.60 -4.57 5.81
CA GLU A 436 0.54 -4.04 5.05
C GLU A 436 0.07 -2.99 4.04
N LEU A 437 0.88 -1.94 3.79
CA LEU A 437 0.56 -0.89 2.83
C LEU A 437 1.80 -0.49 2.04
N HIS A 438 1.68 -0.45 0.72
CA HIS A 438 2.68 0.10 -0.18
C HIS A 438 2.07 1.12 -1.13
N THR A 439 2.53 2.36 -1.09
CA THR A 439 2.24 3.33 -2.14
C THR A 439 3.45 3.50 -3.05
N LEU A 440 3.20 3.60 -4.35
CA LEU A 440 4.23 3.62 -5.39
C LEU A 440 4.25 5.00 -6.06
N ALA A 441 5.41 5.68 -5.99
CA ALA A 441 5.56 7.01 -6.56
C ALA A 441 5.35 7.02 -8.09
N ARG A 442 4.76 8.11 -8.59
CA ARG A 442 4.50 8.35 -10.02
C ARG A 442 3.61 7.30 -10.71
N ARG A 443 2.86 6.48 -9.95
CA ARG A 443 1.92 5.50 -10.51
C ARG A 443 0.51 6.06 -10.53
N ASP A 444 -0.15 5.84 -11.65
CA ASP A 444 -1.56 6.13 -11.86
C ASP A 444 -2.45 4.90 -11.57
N HIS A 445 -3.75 5.05 -11.81
CA HIS A 445 -4.69 3.93 -11.76
C HIS A 445 -4.35 2.88 -12.82
N CYS A 446 -4.59 1.61 -12.51
CA CYS A 446 -4.28 0.49 -13.41
C CYS A 446 -2.79 0.37 -13.79
N PHE A 447 -1.87 0.72 -12.91
CA PHE A 447 -0.42 0.62 -13.15
C PHE A 447 0.02 -0.80 -13.57
N MET A 448 -0.79 -1.83 -13.34
CA MET A 448 -0.56 -3.18 -13.86
C MET A 448 -0.67 -3.26 -15.38
N ARG A 449 -1.42 -2.35 -16.02
CA ARG A 449 -1.60 -2.32 -17.48
C ARG A 449 -0.39 -1.75 -18.20
N ASN A 450 0.22 -0.74 -17.61
CA ASN A 450 1.24 0.08 -18.26
C ASN A 450 2.62 -0.23 -17.71
N SER A 451 3.43 -0.90 -18.51
CA SER A 451 4.85 -1.03 -18.28
C SER A 451 5.58 0.19 -18.83
N SER A 452 5.74 1.21 -18.06
CA SER A 452 6.82 2.15 -18.35
C SER A 452 8.11 1.60 -17.77
N PRO A 453 9.26 1.71 -18.46
CA PRO A 453 10.53 1.28 -17.91
C PRO A 453 10.79 1.89 -16.52
N GLY A 454 11.31 1.10 -15.61
CA GLY A 454 11.61 1.51 -14.24
C GLY A 454 10.41 1.56 -13.30
N THR A 455 9.33 0.93 -13.66
CA THR A 455 8.12 1.07 -12.89
C THR A 455 7.93 0.00 -11.81
N GLY A 456 8.80 -1.00 -11.69
CA GLY A 456 8.72 -2.03 -10.63
C GLY A 456 7.34 -2.69 -10.52
N SER A 457 6.54 -2.67 -11.60
CA SER A 457 5.14 -3.09 -11.57
C SER A 457 4.95 -4.57 -11.26
N TYR A 458 5.97 -5.38 -11.46
CA TYR A 458 5.95 -6.80 -11.11
C TYR A 458 6.47 -7.09 -9.69
N THR A 459 7.17 -6.15 -9.05
CA THR A 459 7.69 -6.36 -7.68
C THR A 459 6.57 -6.44 -6.65
N PHE A 460 5.38 -5.93 -6.95
CA PHE A 460 4.23 -6.07 -6.05
C PHE A 460 3.75 -7.53 -5.94
N LEU A 461 3.94 -8.38 -6.95
CA LEU A 461 3.65 -9.82 -6.85
C LEU A 461 4.57 -10.50 -5.83
N ASP A 462 5.85 -10.12 -5.82
CA ASP A 462 6.79 -10.60 -4.80
C ASP A 462 6.36 -10.11 -3.41
N ARG A 463 5.86 -8.86 -3.28
CA ARG A 463 5.27 -8.35 -2.03
C ARG A 463 4.06 -9.17 -1.59
N ILE A 464 3.19 -9.57 -2.51
CA ILE A 464 2.08 -10.48 -2.20
C ILE A 464 2.60 -11.77 -1.56
N TRP A 465 3.57 -12.41 -2.21
CA TRP A 465 4.14 -13.66 -1.71
C TRP A 465 4.84 -13.50 -0.36
N GLU A 466 5.57 -12.42 -0.18
CA GLU A 466 6.23 -12.09 1.08
C GLU A 466 5.23 -11.82 2.22
N PHE A 467 4.16 -11.08 1.96
CA PHE A 467 3.06 -10.87 2.91
C PHE A 467 2.43 -12.22 3.32
N LEU A 468 2.09 -13.06 2.34
CA LEU A 468 1.53 -14.39 2.62
C LEU A 468 2.49 -15.26 3.45
N THR A 469 3.79 -15.17 3.16
CA THR A 469 4.83 -15.93 3.87
C THR A 469 5.01 -15.41 5.31
N ALA A 470 5.11 -14.10 5.47
CA ALA A 470 5.27 -13.47 6.79
C ALA A 470 4.11 -13.78 7.73
N LYS A 471 2.89 -13.83 7.20
CA LYS A 471 1.67 -14.19 7.94
C LYS A 471 1.45 -15.70 8.06
N GLY A 472 2.26 -16.52 7.38
CA GLY A 472 2.09 -17.98 7.37
C GLY A 472 0.88 -18.49 6.61
N PHE A 473 0.28 -17.67 5.76
CA PHE A 473 -0.91 -18.05 4.97
C PHE A 473 -0.61 -19.06 3.87
N ASN A 474 0.62 -19.07 3.35
CA ASN A 474 1.07 -19.97 2.28
C ASN A 474 1.84 -21.22 2.77
N LYS A 475 1.72 -21.56 4.05
CA LYS A 475 2.33 -22.77 4.62
C LYS A 475 1.57 -24.02 4.26
#